data_58642366a5345c47b1787dc5cac7f9c3
#
_entry.id   58642366a5345c47b1787dc5cac7f9c3
#
_cell.length_a   1.000
_cell.length_b   1.000
_cell.length_c   1.000
_cell.angle_alpha   90.00
_cell.angle_beta   90.00
_cell.angle_gamma   90.00
#
_symmetry.space_group_name_H-M   'P 1'
#
loop_
_entity.id
_entity.type
_entity.pdbx_description
1 polymer ?
#
loop_
_entity_poly.entity_id
_entity_poly.type
_entity_poly.pdbx_seq_one_letter_code
_entity_poly.pdbx_strand_id
1 'polypeptide(L)'
;MDIFVDGVFQNPFAKTVVYIFERLGMDEIEAIRVYRLVFMQNKTMIIGAGFFLLLLLSFCLGMSKFTTYLRQVEGGIQMILNESKDRILLPPELNPLENKLNEIKGTLKEQRRIAEESEQRKNDIIVYLAHDLKTPLTSIIAYLSLLNEAPDMPVEQRAKYTGISLEKAKRLGELINEFFEITRYNLQNITLDKKEFYLYVLLEQVMDSFAAVFKQKGLEWKIEVDDKILIYGDPDRLSRVFENLLRNAVSYCYPNSLIEVYGMIDGDEADIIVRNQGKTIPEHQLNNLFEKFYRLDEARSSETGGAGLGLAIAKEIIELHDGTIKATSQNEYTTFTIRLPRKKEEQ
;
A
#
# COMPACT_ATOMS: atom_id res chain seq x y z
N MET A 1 -39.53 22.10 53.04
CA MET A 1 -39.52 23.06 54.21
C MET A 1 -40.92 23.51 54.52
N ASP A 2 -41.72 23.94 53.57
CA ASP A 2 -43.11 24.41 53.87
C ASP A 2 -43.95 23.35 54.59
N ILE A 3 -43.81 22.06 54.28
CA ILE A 3 -44.53 20.97 54.96
C ILE A 3 -44.01 20.79 56.40
N PHE A 4 -42.74 21.07 56.69
CA PHE A 4 -42.11 20.88 57.99
C PHE A 4 -42.16 22.13 58.86
N VAL A 5 -42.21 23.35 58.29
CA VAL A 5 -42.17 24.60 59.04
C VAL A 5 -43.58 25.21 59.16
N ASP A 6 -44.42 25.14 58.13
CA ASP A 6 -45.78 25.74 58.13
C ASP A 6 -46.90 24.72 57.76
N GLY A 7 -46.53 23.42 57.54
CA GLY A 7 -47.46 22.38 57.12
C GLY A 7 -47.78 21.33 58.14
N VAL A 8 -48.30 20.19 57.69
CA VAL A 8 -48.74 19.04 58.51
C VAL A 8 -47.68 18.49 59.47
N PHE A 9 -46.40 18.61 59.11
CA PHE A 9 -45.26 18.16 59.95
C PHE A 9 -44.61 19.26 60.80
N GLN A 10 -45.18 20.47 60.87
CA GLN A 10 -44.64 21.58 61.64
C GLN A 10 -44.44 21.21 63.14
N ASN A 11 -45.44 20.61 63.76
CA ASN A 11 -45.33 20.23 65.15
C ASN A 11 -44.30 19.16 65.46
N PRO A 12 -44.23 18.05 64.70
CA PRO A 12 -43.17 17.04 64.92
C PRO A 12 -41.79 17.60 64.64
N PHE A 13 -41.58 18.38 63.57
CA PHE A 13 -40.27 18.96 63.22
C PHE A 13 -39.81 19.96 64.30
N ALA A 14 -40.71 20.89 64.71
CA ALA A 14 -40.40 21.84 65.74
C ALA A 14 -40.05 21.14 67.05
N LYS A 15 -40.83 20.14 67.49
CA LYS A 15 -40.51 19.35 68.71
C LYS A 15 -39.17 18.66 68.63
N THR A 16 -38.81 18.07 67.47
CA THR A 16 -37.52 17.38 67.27
C THR A 16 -36.38 18.37 67.37
N VAL A 17 -36.48 19.53 66.73
CA VAL A 17 -35.41 20.55 66.73
C VAL A 17 -35.26 21.18 68.13
N VAL A 18 -36.38 21.50 68.81
CA VAL A 18 -36.36 22.01 70.17
C VAL A 18 -35.74 20.98 71.13
N TYR A 19 -36.12 19.69 71.02
CA TYR A 19 -35.52 18.61 71.82
C TYR A 19 -34.00 18.49 71.57
N ILE A 20 -33.54 18.68 70.33
CA ILE A 20 -32.09 18.65 70.04
C ILE A 20 -31.38 19.86 70.76
N PHE A 21 -31.96 21.03 70.71
CA PHE A 21 -31.42 22.23 71.39
C PHE A 21 -31.41 22.08 72.91
N GLU A 22 -32.45 21.49 73.50
CA GLU A 22 -32.49 21.17 74.92
C GLU A 22 -31.37 20.16 75.30
N ARG A 23 -31.14 19.17 74.48
CA ARG A 23 -30.03 18.21 74.62
C ARG A 23 -28.65 18.89 74.58
N LEU A 24 -28.54 20.00 73.85
CA LEU A 24 -27.32 20.80 73.74
C LEU A 24 -27.18 21.79 74.89
N GLY A 25 -28.09 21.75 75.96
CA GLY A 25 -27.98 22.53 77.17
C GLY A 25 -28.77 23.84 77.15
N MET A 26 -29.68 24.07 76.21
CA MET A 26 -30.54 25.25 76.18
C MET A 26 -31.82 25.01 77.01
N ASP A 27 -32.35 26.09 77.66
CA ASP A 27 -33.65 26.05 78.31
C ASP A 27 -34.78 25.99 77.18
N GLU A 28 -35.93 25.38 77.54
CA GLU A 28 -37.03 25.21 76.59
C GLU A 28 -37.46 26.50 75.96
N ILE A 29 -37.52 27.60 76.73
CA ILE A 29 -37.91 28.93 76.23
C ILE A 29 -36.88 29.49 75.23
N GLU A 30 -35.62 29.28 75.51
CA GLU A 30 -34.50 29.66 74.60
C GLU A 30 -34.50 28.82 73.33
N ALA A 31 -34.66 27.52 73.46
CA ALA A 31 -34.74 26.59 72.30
C ALA A 31 -35.91 26.96 71.33
N ILE A 32 -37.09 27.28 71.89
CA ILE A 32 -38.22 27.73 71.04
C ILE A 32 -37.93 29.08 70.37
N ARG A 33 -37.27 30.02 71.10
CA ARG A 33 -36.89 31.31 70.53
C ARG A 33 -35.88 31.17 69.38
N VAL A 34 -34.88 30.34 69.56
CA VAL A 34 -33.87 30.01 68.52
C VAL A 34 -34.53 29.33 67.34
N TYR A 35 -35.42 28.33 67.56
CA TYR A 35 -36.14 27.68 66.50
C TYR A 35 -36.97 28.71 65.65
N ARG A 36 -37.69 29.62 66.31
CA ARG A 36 -38.49 30.64 65.62
C ARG A 36 -37.60 31.61 64.82
N LEU A 37 -36.50 32.02 65.35
CA LEU A 37 -35.60 32.99 64.75
C LEU A 37 -34.83 32.34 63.57
N VAL A 38 -34.36 31.12 63.71
CA VAL A 38 -33.58 30.41 62.69
C VAL A 38 -34.50 29.88 61.62
N PHE A 39 -35.53 29.11 61.96
CA PHE A 39 -36.30 28.36 60.97
C PHE A 39 -37.54 29.12 60.44
N MET A 40 -38.28 29.85 61.27
CA MET A 40 -39.50 30.57 60.86
C MET A 40 -39.19 31.89 60.16
N GLN A 41 -38.32 32.72 60.77
CA GLN A 41 -38.01 34.06 60.21
C GLN A 41 -37.07 34.01 59.00
N ASN A 42 -36.22 33.03 58.89
CA ASN A 42 -35.24 32.88 57.79
C ASN A 42 -35.55 31.72 56.86
N LYS A 43 -36.78 31.26 56.79
CA LYS A 43 -37.26 30.12 56.00
C LYS A 43 -36.80 30.16 54.53
N THR A 44 -37.00 31.27 53.87
CA THR A 44 -36.63 31.47 52.45
C THR A 44 -35.13 31.39 52.22
N MET A 45 -34.36 31.93 53.21
CA MET A 45 -32.88 31.88 53.15
C MET A 45 -32.35 30.46 53.34
N ILE A 46 -32.93 29.68 54.25
CA ILE A 46 -32.56 28.27 54.49
C ILE A 46 -32.91 27.38 53.27
N ILE A 47 -34.11 27.58 52.70
CA ILE A 47 -34.50 26.86 51.48
C ILE A 47 -33.55 27.19 50.34
N GLY A 48 -33.26 28.50 50.14
CA GLY A 48 -32.29 28.94 49.10
C GLY A 48 -30.89 28.38 49.30
N ALA A 49 -30.38 28.38 50.54
CA ALA A 49 -29.08 27.79 50.85
C ALA A 49 -29.05 26.27 50.65
N GLY A 50 -30.10 25.56 51.04
CA GLY A 50 -30.26 24.12 50.77
C GLY A 50 -30.30 23.79 49.31
N PHE A 51 -31.04 24.54 48.49
CA PHE A 51 -31.08 24.39 47.07
C PHE A 51 -29.73 24.67 46.40
N PHE A 52 -29.05 25.73 46.83
CA PHE A 52 -27.71 26.07 46.36
C PHE A 52 -26.68 24.97 46.69
N LEU A 53 -26.75 24.40 47.88
CA LEU A 53 -25.88 23.25 48.29
C LEU A 53 -26.16 22.01 47.39
N LEU A 54 -27.41 21.72 47.11
CA LEU A 54 -27.79 20.61 46.22
C LEU A 54 -27.27 20.83 44.80
N LEU A 55 -27.38 22.07 44.27
CA LEU A 55 -26.80 22.43 42.97
C LEU A 55 -25.26 22.28 42.97
N LEU A 56 -24.58 22.77 44.00
CA LEU A 56 -23.14 22.61 44.16
C LEU A 56 -22.73 21.13 44.19
N LEU A 57 -23.43 20.31 44.96
CA LEU A 57 -23.16 18.88 45.06
C LEU A 57 -23.38 18.20 43.70
N SER A 58 -24.51 18.49 43.00
CA SER A 58 -24.77 17.99 41.68
C SER A 58 -23.72 18.39 40.66
N PHE A 59 -23.28 19.65 40.69
CA PHE A 59 -22.19 20.15 39.86
C PHE A 59 -20.85 19.44 40.13
N CYS A 60 -20.46 19.27 41.40
CA CYS A 60 -19.26 18.55 41.76
C CYS A 60 -19.26 17.09 41.34
N LEU A 61 -20.40 16.40 41.48
CA LEU A 61 -20.56 15.03 41.01
C LEU A 61 -20.49 14.93 39.47
N GLY A 62 -21.11 15.87 38.76
CA GLY A 62 -21.03 15.98 37.30
C GLY A 62 -19.60 16.21 36.81
N MET A 63 -18.89 17.16 37.41
CA MET A 63 -17.49 17.46 37.10
C MET A 63 -16.56 16.28 37.38
N SER A 64 -16.77 15.57 38.47
CA SER A 64 -16.00 14.36 38.81
C SER A 64 -16.18 13.25 37.75
N LYS A 65 -17.41 13.01 37.28
CA LYS A 65 -17.65 12.06 36.17
C LYS A 65 -17.00 12.53 34.88
N PHE A 66 -17.12 13.80 34.54
CA PHE A 66 -16.54 14.39 33.34
C PHE A 66 -15.01 14.23 33.29
N THR A 67 -14.32 14.54 34.38
CA THR A 67 -12.86 14.37 34.47
C THR A 67 -12.45 12.90 34.35
N THR A 68 -13.25 11.96 34.87
CA THR A 68 -13.01 10.53 34.72
C THR A 68 -13.13 10.10 33.25
N TYR A 69 -14.16 10.58 32.55
CA TYR A 69 -14.33 10.31 31.12
C TYR A 69 -13.16 10.85 30.27
N LEU A 70 -12.71 12.08 30.54
CA LEU A 70 -11.54 12.64 29.83
C LEU A 70 -10.29 11.79 30.03
N ARG A 71 -10.03 11.33 31.25
CA ARG A 71 -8.87 10.47 31.55
C ARG A 71 -8.95 9.12 30.85
N GLN A 72 -10.15 8.54 30.72
CA GLN A 72 -10.35 7.28 30.00
C GLN A 72 -10.14 7.45 28.48
N VAL A 73 -10.60 8.56 27.91
CA VAL A 73 -10.35 8.90 26.50
C VAL A 73 -8.86 9.11 26.24
N GLU A 74 -8.18 9.85 27.14
CA GLU A 74 -6.72 10.02 27.08
C GLU A 74 -5.99 8.67 27.10
N GLY A 75 -6.39 7.77 28.01
CA GLY A 75 -5.86 6.41 28.06
C GLY A 75 -6.09 5.64 26.76
N GLY A 76 -7.28 5.78 26.15
CA GLY A 76 -7.59 5.19 24.85
C GLY A 76 -6.68 5.71 23.72
N ILE A 77 -6.42 7.03 23.71
CA ILE A 77 -5.48 7.64 22.74
C ILE A 77 -4.05 7.14 22.97
N GLN A 78 -3.61 7.04 24.24
CA GLN A 78 -2.28 6.49 24.55
C GLN A 78 -2.14 5.03 24.11
N MET A 79 -3.20 4.22 24.18
CA MET A 79 -3.19 2.85 23.64
C MET A 79 -2.99 2.81 22.13
N ILE A 80 -3.44 3.82 21.38
CA ILE A 80 -3.17 3.95 19.94
C ILE A 80 -1.69 4.30 19.73
N LEU A 81 -1.17 5.31 20.46
CA LEU A 81 0.22 5.77 20.32
C LEU A 81 1.24 4.70 20.70
N ASN A 82 0.95 3.93 21.75
CA ASN A 82 1.81 2.85 22.27
C ASN A 82 1.59 1.50 21.55
N GLU A 83 0.80 1.48 20.48
CA GLU A 83 0.56 0.29 19.65
C GLU A 83 0.03 -0.93 20.43
N SER A 84 -0.71 -0.68 21.51
CA SER A 84 -1.30 -1.77 22.29
C SER A 84 -2.12 -2.70 21.40
N LYS A 85 -2.03 -4.01 21.64
CA LYS A 85 -2.85 -4.99 20.90
C LYS A 85 -4.29 -5.05 21.40
N ASP A 86 -4.55 -4.55 22.61
CA ASP A 86 -5.84 -4.67 23.27
C ASP A 86 -6.86 -3.70 22.68
N ARG A 87 -8.13 -4.11 22.66
CA ARG A 87 -9.23 -3.25 22.26
C ARG A 87 -9.40 -2.12 23.28
N ILE A 88 -9.65 -0.90 22.79
CA ILE A 88 -10.01 0.23 23.64
C ILE A 88 -11.42 -0.01 24.15
N LEU A 89 -11.59 0.04 25.46
CA LEU A 89 -12.89 -0.08 26.15
C LEU A 89 -13.18 1.21 26.87
N LEU A 90 -14.35 1.79 26.62
CA LEU A 90 -14.85 3.00 27.27
C LEU A 90 -16.21 2.71 27.92
N PRO A 91 -16.68 3.55 28.84
CA PRO A 91 -18.01 3.44 29.40
C PRO A 91 -19.11 3.49 28.31
N PRO A 92 -20.29 2.88 28.59
CA PRO A 92 -21.38 2.80 27.59
C PRO A 92 -21.81 4.15 27.02
N GLU A 93 -21.70 5.23 27.81
CA GLU A 93 -22.03 6.59 27.41
C GLU A 93 -21.08 7.11 26.30
N LEU A 94 -19.88 6.53 26.18
CA LEU A 94 -18.86 6.88 25.21
C LEU A 94 -18.70 5.85 24.08
N ASN A 95 -19.64 4.91 23.93
CA ASN A 95 -19.60 3.89 22.87
C ASN A 95 -19.35 4.43 21.44
N PRO A 96 -19.96 5.56 21.01
CA PRO A 96 -19.65 6.12 19.69
C PRO A 96 -18.18 6.51 19.54
N LEU A 97 -17.57 7.05 20.61
CA LEU A 97 -16.16 7.42 20.63
C LEU A 97 -15.25 6.19 20.70
N GLU A 98 -15.64 5.15 21.48
CA GLU A 98 -14.94 3.86 21.51
C GLU A 98 -14.81 3.24 20.12
N ASN A 99 -15.93 3.18 19.40
CA ASN A 99 -15.95 2.63 18.05
C ASN A 99 -15.04 3.42 17.11
N LYS A 100 -15.09 4.76 17.19
CA LYS A 100 -14.26 5.62 16.35
C LYS A 100 -12.77 5.49 16.64
N LEU A 101 -12.38 5.42 17.92
CA LEU A 101 -10.98 5.20 18.32
C LEU A 101 -10.47 3.82 17.87
N ASN A 102 -11.29 2.77 17.98
CA ASN A 102 -10.93 1.44 17.51
C ASN A 102 -10.85 1.37 15.96
N GLU A 103 -11.70 2.09 15.23
CA GLU A 103 -11.61 2.23 13.78
C GLU A 103 -10.31 2.92 13.35
N ILE A 104 -9.98 4.07 13.96
CA ILE A 104 -8.73 4.80 13.72
C ILE A 104 -7.52 3.91 14.01
N LYS A 105 -7.54 3.20 15.13
CA LYS A 105 -6.49 2.25 15.50
C LYS A 105 -6.30 1.15 14.45
N GLY A 106 -7.40 0.60 13.95
CA GLY A 106 -7.38 -0.42 12.88
C GLY A 106 -6.77 0.13 11.59
N THR A 107 -7.19 1.33 11.17
CA THR A 107 -6.68 1.99 9.97
C THR A 107 -5.18 2.31 10.07
N LEU A 108 -4.72 2.86 11.21
CA LEU A 108 -3.30 3.16 11.44
C LEU A 108 -2.45 1.89 11.44
N LYS A 109 -2.92 0.82 12.07
CA LYS A 109 -2.23 -0.48 12.06
C LYS A 109 -2.08 -1.05 10.66
N GLU A 110 -3.13 -0.96 9.85
CA GLU A 110 -3.10 -1.44 8.45
C GLU A 110 -2.18 -0.59 7.58
N GLN A 111 -2.24 0.75 7.70
CA GLN A 111 -1.32 1.64 6.98
C GLN A 111 0.15 1.36 7.34
N ARG A 112 0.42 1.13 8.63
CA ARG A 112 1.77 0.79 9.08
C ARG A 112 2.25 -0.55 8.53
N ARG A 113 1.40 -1.59 8.54
CA ARG A 113 1.70 -2.88 7.95
C ARG A 113 2.06 -2.75 6.47
N ILE A 114 1.27 -1.98 5.72
CA ILE A 114 1.53 -1.71 4.29
C ILE A 114 2.86 -0.96 4.11
N ALA A 115 3.16 0.02 4.98
CA ALA A 115 4.42 0.76 4.92
C ALA A 115 5.63 -0.14 5.24
N GLU A 116 5.56 -0.97 6.29
CA GLU A 116 6.61 -1.92 6.68
C GLU A 116 6.84 -2.97 5.57
N GLU A 117 5.78 -3.52 4.98
CA GLU A 117 5.90 -4.45 3.85
C GLU A 117 6.49 -3.79 2.61
N SER A 118 6.17 -2.51 2.37
CA SER A 118 6.77 -1.75 1.27
C SER A 118 8.26 -1.49 1.50
N GLU A 119 8.64 -1.15 2.73
CA GLU A 119 10.04 -0.94 3.09
C GLU A 119 10.84 -2.25 3.04
N GLN A 120 10.28 -3.34 3.54
CA GLN A 120 10.89 -4.66 3.44
C GLN A 120 11.11 -5.07 1.99
N ARG A 121 10.10 -4.93 1.14
CA ARG A 121 10.21 -5.16 -0.31
C ARG A 121 11.31 -4.33 -0.95
N LYS A 122 11.42 -3.05 -0.58
CA LYS A 122 12.50 -2.17 -1.06
C LYS A 122 13.88 -2.68 -0.64
N ASN A 123 14.04 -3.14 0.59
CA ASN A 123 15.31 -3.68 1.08
C ASN A 123 15.66 -5.00 0.40
N ASP A 124 14.69 -5.89 0.21
CA ASP A 124 14.88 -7.15 -0.51
C ASP A 124 15.36 -6.89 -1.95
N ILE A 125 14.77 -5.88 -2.62
CA ILE A 125 15.20 -5.41 -3.95
C ILE A 125 16.68 -5.05 -3.96
N ILE A 126 17.14 -4.25 -2.99
CA ILE A 126 18.54 -3.79 -2.91
C ILE A 126 19.49 -4.98 -2.72
N VAL A 127 19.13 -5.94 -1.87
CA VAL A 127 19.93 -7.13 -1.58
C VAL A 127 20.06 -8.02 -2.82
N TYR A 128 18.95 -8.32 -3.51
CA TYR A 128 18.95 -9.13 -4.73
C TYR A 128 19.77 -8.47 -5.83
N LEU A 129 19.59 -7.17 -6.01
CA LEU A 129 20.31 -6.43 -7.04
C LEU A 129 21.82 -6.39 -6.77
N ALA A 130 22.22 -6.15 -5.51
CA ALA A 130 23.62 -6.16 -5.14
C ALA A 130 24.28 -7.53 -5.47
N HIS A 131 23.57 -8.64 -5.23
CA HIS A 131 24.01 -9.96 -5.59
C HIS A 131 24.14 -10.15 -7.11
N ASP A 132 23.12 -9.73 -7.88
CA ASP A 132 23.07 -9.91 -9.32
C ASP A 132 24.06 -9.01 -10.08
N LEU A 133 24.41 -7.85 -9.53
CA LEU A 133 25.48 -6.98 -10.04
C LEU A 133 26.87 -7.52 -9.68
N LYS A 134 27.04 -8.11 -8.49
CA LYS A 134 28.31 -8.65 -8.03
C LYS A 134 28.80 -9.80 -8.91
N THR A 135 27.91 -10.69 -9.33
CA THR A 135 28.23 -11.90 -10.09
C THR A 135 28.93 -11.59 -11.43
N PRO A 136 28.36 -10.81 -12.37
CA PRO A 136 29.03 -10.44 -13.62
C PRO A 136 30.26 -9.59 -13.38
N LEU A 137 30.25 -8.68 -12.40
CA LEU A 137 31.41 -7.86 -12.05
C LEU A 137 32.61 -8.73 -11.61
N THR A 138 32.38 -9.71 -10.73
CA THR A 138 33.41 -10.64 -10.27
C THR A 138 33.98 -11.44 -11.44
N SER A 139 33.13 -11.90 -12.37
CA SER A 139 33.56 -12.61 -13.58
C SER A 139 34.41 -11.74 -14.49
N ILE A 140 34.02 -10.49 -14.72
CA ILE A 140 34.77 -9.51 -15.52
C ILE A 140 36.19 -9.34 -14.92
N ILE A 141 36.25 -9.06 -13.61
CA ILE A 141 37.50 -8.85 -12.90
C ILE A 141 38.38 -10.11 -13.02
N ALA A 142 37.82 -11.31 -12.79
CA ALA A 142 38.59 -12.56 -12.87
C ALA A 142 39.18 -12.80 -14.25
N TYR A 143 38.40 -12.65 -15.33
CA TYR A 143 38.91 -12.86 -16.70
C TYR A 143 39.90 -11.77 -17.12
N LEU A 144 39.69 -10.52 -16.73
CA LEU A 144 40.64 -9.43 -16.99
C LEU A 144 41.95 -9.63 -16.20
N SER A 145 41.90 -10.12 -14.94
CA SER A 145 43.09 -10.46 -14.16
C SER A 145 43.89 -11.58 -14.82
N LEU A 146 43.22 -12.67 -15.28
CA LEU A 146 43.85 -13.73 -16.02
C LEU A 146 44.55 -13.23 -17.29
N LEU A 147 43.93 -12.33 -18.04
CA LEU A 147 44.51 -11.73 -19.25
C LEU A 147 45.73 -10.86 -18.93
N ASN A 148 45.73 -10.18 -17.79
CA ASN A 148 46.79 -9.31 -17.33
C ASN A 148 48.01 -10.11 -16.77
N GLU A 149 47.72 -11.22 -16.06
CA GLU A 149 48.75 -12.06 -15.42
C GLU A 149 49.45 -13.03 -16.40
N ALA A 150 48.78 -13.33 -17.53
CA ALA A 150 49.34 -14.27 -18.55
C ALA A 150 49.53 -13.56 -19.90
N PRO A 151 50.56 -12.70 -20.07
CA PRO A 151 50.80 -11.99 -21.33
C PRO A 151 51.09 -12.90 -22.51
N ASP A 152 51.62 -14.09 -22.26
CA ASP A 152 51.95 -15.12 -23.28
C ASP A 152 50.78 -16.05 -23.59
N MET A 153 49.57 -15.75 -23.16
CA MET A 153 48.37 -16.54 -23.39
C MET A 153 48.12 -16.72 -24.90
N PRO A 154 47.77 -17.94 -25.38
CA PRO A 154 47.40 -18.18 -26.77
C PRO A 154 46.30 -17.23 -27.25
N VAL A 155 46.37 -16.77 -28.51
CA VAL A 155 45.47 -15.78 -29.08
C VAL A 155 44.00 -16.22 -28.99
N GLU A 156 43.70 -17.50 -29.21
CA GLU A 156 42.36 -18.05 -29.11
C GLU A 156 41.77 -17.94 -27.70
N GLN A 157 42.61 -18.26 -26.66
CA GLN A 157 42.17 -18.13 -25.26
C GLN A 157 41.98 -16.68 -24.87
N ARG A 158 42.89 -15.78 -25.34
CA ARG A 158 42.75 -14.33 -25.12
C ARG A 158 41.47 -13.81 -25.73
N ALA A 159 41.18 -14.18 -26.98
CA ALA A 159 39.94 -13.79 -27.65
C ALA A 159 38.68 -14.30 -26.90
N LYS A 160 38.73 -15.57 -26.42
CA LYS A 160 37.62 -16.15 -25.63
C LYS A 160 37.39 -15.38 -24.32
N TYR A 161 38.45 -15.10 -23.54
CA TYR A 161 38.27 -14.40 -22.24
C TYR A 161 37.86 -12.95 -22.42
N THR A 162 38.36 -12.28 -23.46
CA THR A 162 37.90 -10.93 -23.83
C THR A 162 36.43 -10.95 -24.22
N GLY A 163 36.01 -11.95 -25.01
CA GLY A 163 34.60 -12.13 -25.40
C GLY A 163 33.69 -12.34 -24.20
N ILE A 164 34.06 -13.21 -23.26
CA ILE A 164 33.29 -13.43 -22.03
C ILE A 164 33.23 -12.15 -21.20
N SER A 165 34.33 -11.42 -21.03
CA SER A 165 34.38 -10.19 -20.28
C SER A 165 33.43 -9.13 -20.89
N LEU A 166 33.44 -9.01 -22.22
CA LEU A 166 32.56 -8.08 -22.93
C LEU A 166 31.07 -8.45 -22.77
N GLU A 167 30.74 -9.75 -22.88
CA GLU A 167 29.38 -10.25 -22.66
C GLU A 167 28.90 -9.93 -21.25
N LYS A 168 29.73 -10.21 -20.23
CA LYS A 168 29.37 -9.92 -18.84
C LYS A 168 29.27 -8.42 -18.56
N ALA A 169 30.10 -7.59 -19.19
CA ALA A 169 30.02 -6.13 -19.10
C ALA A 169 28.73 -5.57 -19.71
N LYS A 170 28.32 -6.06 -20.88
CA LYS A 170 27.04 -5.71 -21.49
C LYS A 170 25.89 -6.08 -20.57
N ARG A 171 25.93 -7.31 -20.01
CA ARG A 171 24.91 -7.78 -19.06
C ARG A 171 24.84 -6.91 -17.80
N LEU A 172 25.97 -6.48 -17.25
CA LEU A 172 26.04 -5.57 -16.12
C LEU A 172 25.39 -4.21 -16.46
N GLY A 173 25.65 -3.69 -17.66
CA GLY A 173 25.01 -2.47 -18.14
C GLY A 173 23.49 -2.59 -18.24
N GLU A 174 22.97 -3.71 -18.74
CA GLU A 174 21.53 -3.99 -18.76
C GLU A 174 20.91 -4.00 -17.36
N LEU A 175 21.54 -4.71 -16.40
CA LEU A 175 21.07 -4.76 -15.01
C LEU A 175 21.07 -3.38 -14.34
N ILE A 176 22.09 -2.55 -14.60
CA ILE A 176 22.14 -1.18 -14.10
C ILE A 176 20.99 -0.34 -14.70
N ASN A 177 20.74 -0.46 -16.00
CA ASN A 177 19.63 0.25 -16.63
C ASN A 177 18.26 -0.20 -16.08
N GLU A 178 18.05 -1.52 -15.90
CA GLU A 178 16.84 -2.05 -15.26
C GLU A 178 16.65 -1.51 -13.83
N PHE A 179 17.74 -1.35 -13.06
CA PHE A 179 17.71 -0.74 -11.73
C PHE A 179 17.30 0.74 -11.74
N PHE A 180 17.93 1.54 -12.60
CA PHE A 180 17.58 2.94 -12.72
C PHE A 180 16.11 3.14 -13.09
N GLU A 181 15.57 2.27 -13.92
CA GLU A 181 14.15 2.31 -14.27
C GLU A 181 13.27 2.09 -13.06
N ILE A 182 13.54 1.06 -12.24
CA ILE A 182 12.72 0.77 -11.05
C ILE A 182 12.79 1.89 -10.05
N THR A 183 13.97 2.45 -9.80
CA THR A 183 14.12 3.59 -8.89
C THR A 183 13.39 4.82 -9.41
N ARG A 184 13.37 5.01 -10.73
CA ARG A 184 12.65 6.10 -11.38
C ARG A 184 11.12 5.90 -11.33
N TYR A 185 10.63 4.67 -11.52
CA TYR A 185 9.19 4.36 -11.43
C TYR A 185 8.65 4.41 -9.99
N ASN A 186 9.46 4.07 -8.98
CA ASN A 186 9.07 4.20 -7.57
C ASN A 186 9.01 5.66 -7.06
N LEU A 187 9.62 6.61 -7.77
CA LEU A 187 9.56 8.05 -7.48
C LEU A 187 8.33 8.67 -8.16
N GLN A 188 7.16 8.43 -7.66
CA GLN A 188 5.77 8.92 -7.83
C GLN A 188 5.45 10.12 -8.78
N ASN A 189 6.35 10.55 -9.69
CA ASN A 189 6.15 11.70 -10.58
C ASN A 189 6.59 11.42 -12.03
N ILE A 190 6.13 10.31 -12.62
CA ILE A 190 6.34 10.10 -14.04
C ILE A 190 5.27 10.86 -14.79
N THR A 191 5.65 11.96 -15.40
CA THR A 191 4.84 12.62 -16.44
C THR A 191 4.99 11.84 -17.73
N LEU A 192 3.88 11.30 -18.26
CA LEU A 192 3.85 10.68 -19.58
C LEU A 192 3.82 11.74 -20.65
N ASP A 193 4.63 11.58 -21.69
CA ASP A 193 4.55 12.38 -22.92
C ASP A 193 3.57 11.74 -23.89
N LYS A 194 2.27 11.86 -23.57
CA LYS A 194 1.19 11.22 -24.31
C LYS A 194 0.98 11.93 -25.66
N LYS A 195 1.06 11.19 -26.76
CA LYS A 195 0.76 11.63 -28.11
C LYS A 195 0.01 10.57 -28.90
N GLU A 196 -0.58 10.95 -30.02
CA GLU A 196 -1.23 10.01 -30.92
C GLU A 196 -0.21 9.29 -31.80
N PHE A 197 -0.33 7.99 -31.90
CA PHE A 197 0.51 7.19 -32.80
C PHE A 197 -0.23 5.91 -33.25
N TYR A 198 0.19 5.37 -34.38
CA TYR A 198 -0.34 4.12 -34.91
C TYR A 198 0.33 2.93 -34.19
N LEU A 199 -0.52 2.08 -33.59
CA LEU A 199 -0.07 0.90 -32.85
C LEU A 199 0.78 -0.04 -33.71
N TYR A 200 0.36 -0.28 -34.96
CA TYR A 200 1.06 -1.14 -35.90
C TYR A 200 2.53 -0.68 -36.09
N VAL A 201 2.75 0.62 -36.31
CA VAL A 201 4.10 1.17 -36.54
C VAL A 201 5.00 0.95 -35.34
N LEU A 202 4.49 1.15 -34.14
CA LEU A 202 5.26 0.94 -32.90
C LEU A 202 5.64 -0.55 -32.76
N LEU A 203 4.68 -1.46 -32.97
CA LEU A 203 4.91 -2.90 -32.86
C LEU A 203 5.88 -3.40 -33.91
N GLU A 204 5.77 -2.94 -35.18
CA GLU A 204 6.71 -3.26 -36.24
C GLU A 204 8.14 -2.86 -35.91
N GLN A 205 8.35 -1.63 -35.45
CA GLN A 205 9.67 -1.14 -35.00
C GLN A 205 10.27 -1.99 -33.87
N VAL A 206 9.44 -2.35 -32.89
CA VAL A 206 9.88 -3.20 -31.78
C VAL A 206 10.25 -4.59 -32.28
N MET A 207 9.42 -5.22 -33.11
CA MET A 207 9.69 -6.55 -33.68
C MET A 207 10.97 -6.57 -34.52
N ASP A 208 11.19 -5.56 -35.34
CA ASP A 208 12.40 -5.42 -36.17
C ASP A 208 13.66 -5.33 -35.30
N SER A 209 13.60 -4.71 -34.14
CA SER A 209 14.74 -4.66 -33.21
C SER A 209 15.17 -6.05 -32.69
N PHE A 210 14.26 -7.03 -32.69
CA PHE A 210 14.52 -8.42 -32.32
C PHE A 210 14.88 -9.34 -33.49
N ALA A 211 14.88 -8.88 -34.74
CA ALA A 211 15.07 -9.70 -35.94
C ALA A 211 16.35 -10.55 -35.87
N ALA A 212 17.46 -10.00 -35.38
CA ALA A 212 18.72 -10.75 -35.24
C ALA A 212 18.60 -11.89 -34.22
N VAL A 213 17.89 -11.68 -33.11
CA VAL A 213 17.69 -12.68 -32.05
C VAL A 213 16.73 -13.77 -32.54
N PHE A 214 15.67 -13.40 -33.24
CA PHE A 214 14.75 -14.36 -33.87
C PHE A 214 15.48 -15.29 -34.83
N LYS A 215 16.30 -14.72 -35.72
CA LYS A 215 17.09 -15.52 -36.69
C LYS A 215 18.07 -16.45 -35.94
N GLN A 216 18.72 -16.00 -34.89
CA GLN A 216 19.66 -16.83 -34.13
C GLN A 216 18.98 -18.02 -33.45
N LYS A 217 17.75 -17.87 -32.96
CA LYS A 217 16.97 -18.90 -32.27
C LYS A 217 16.05 -19.71 -33.21
N GLY A 218 16.01 -19.39 -34.50
CA GLY A 218 15.10 -20.00 -35.48
C GLY A 218 13.63 -19.66 -35.26
N LEU A 219 13.35 -18.51 -34.60
CA LEU A 219 11.99 -18.08 -34.30
C LEU A 219 11.37 -17.37 -35.49
N GLU A 220 10.09 -17.63 -35.71
CA GLU A 220 9.25 -16.87 -36.61
C GLU A 220 8.37 -15.89 -35.82
N TRP A 221 7.93 -14.82 -36.46
CA TRP A 221 7.01 -13.88 -35.88
C TRP A 221 5.94 -13.41 -36.85
N LYS A 222 4.80 -13.01 -36.30
CA LYS A 222 3.64 -12.53 -37.05
C LYS A 222 2.95 -11.38 -36.32
N ILE A 223 2.65 -10.30 -37.05
CA ILE A 223 1.81 -9.19 -36.58
C ILE A 223 0.48 -9.23 -37.35
N GLU A 224 -0.61 -9.33 -36.61
CA GLU A 224 -1.98 -9.20 -37.11
C GLU A 224 -2.67 -8.04 -36.35
N VAL A 225 -2.33 -6.84 -36.72
CA VAL A 225 -2.82 -5.59 -36.10
C VAL A 225 -3.30 -4.69 -37.22
N ASP A 226 -4.53 -4.16 -37.10
CA ASP A 226 -5.04 -3.17 -38.08
C ASP A 226 -4.14 -1.93 -38.08
N ASP A 227 -3.68 -1.51 -39.22
CA ASP A 227 -2.82 -0.34 -39.44
C ASP A 227 -3.48 0.99 -39.03
N LYS A 228 -4.81 0.99 -38.83
CA LYS A 228 -5.61 2.15 -38.43
C LYS A 228 -5.80 2.30 -36.94
N ILE A 229 -5.33 1.34 -36.13
CA ILE A 229 -5.44 1.47 -34.65
C ILE A 229 -4.60 2.60 -34.16
N LEU A 230 -5.26 3.68 -33.71
CA LEU A 230 -4.66 4.88 -33.14
C LEU A 230 -4.75 4.82 -31.61
N ILE A 231 -3.61 4.96 -30.95
CA ILE A 231 -3.48 4.97 -29.48
C ILE A 231 -3.07 6.37 -29.05
N TYR A 232 -3.63 6.84 -27.92
CA TYR A 232 -3.16 8.03 -27.24
C TYR A 232 -2.36 7.65 -26.00
N GLY A 233 -1.04 7.76 -26.07
CA GLY A 233 -0.13 7.32 -25.03
C GLY A 233 1.30 7.82 -25.27
N ASP A 234 2.20 7.42 -24.39
CA ASP A 234 3.65 7.68 -24.52
C ASP A 234 4.29 6.50 -25.30
N PRO A 235 4.65 6.71 -26.59
CA PRO A 235 5.13 5.61 -27.42
C PRO A 235 6.48 5.06 -26.97
N ASP A 236 7.35 5.88 -26.36
CA ASP A 236 8.65 5.42 -25.88
C ASP A 236 8.46 4.46 -24.68
N ARG A 237 7.49 4.78 -23.82
CA ARG A 237 7.13 3.91 -22.70
C ARG A 237 6.42 2.64 -23.16
N LEU A 238 5.48 2.76 -24.08
CA LEU A 238 4.77 1.59 -24.63
C LEU A 238 5.69 0.70 -25.47
N SER A 239 6.63 1.25 -26.23
CA SER A 239 7.69 0.46 -26.88
C SER A 239 8.40 -0.44 -25.87
N ARG A 240 8.77 0.11 -24.71
CA ARG A 240 9.41 -0.63 -23.64
C ARG A 240 8.55 -1.75 -23.06
N VAL A 241 7.23 -1.57 -22.98
CA VAL A 241 6.28 -2.65 -22.60
C VAL A 241 6.44 -3.82 -23.55
N PHE A 242 6.34 -3.56 -24.87
CA PHE A 242 6.43 -4.61 -25.87
C PHE A 242 7.82 -5.24 -25.95
N GLU A 243 8.90 -4.48 -25.80
CA GLU A 243 10.26 -4.99 -25.65
C GLU A 243 10.38 -5.98 -24.50
N ASN A 244 9.83 -5.66 -23.32
CA ASN A 244 9.84 -6.54 -22.15
C ASN A 244 9.04 -7.82 -22.40
N LEU A 245 7.87 -7.73 -23.05
CA LEU A 245 7.06 -8.90 -23.41
C LEU A 245 7.75 -9.78 -24.45
N LEU A 246 8.35 -9.19 -25.49
CA LEU A 246 9.08 -9.93 -26.50
C LEU A 246 10.35 -10.57 -25.93
N ARG A 247 11.10 -9.89 -25.08
CA ARG A 247 12.26 -10.47 -24.37
C ARG A 247 11.84 -11.68 -23.54
N ASN A 248 10.69 -11.59 -22.87
CA ASN A 248 10.10 -12.71 -22.14
C ASN A 248 9.73 -13.84 -23.10
N ALA A 249 8.99 -13.57 -24.17
CA ALA A 249 8.60 -14.55 -25.17
C ALA A 249 9.82 -15.28 -25.76
N VAL A 250 10.85 -14.55 -26.20
CA VAL A 250 12.10 -15.10 -26.76
C VAL A 250 12.85 -15.95 -25.73
N SER A 251 12.78 -15.62 -24.43
CA SER A 251 13.50 -16.36 -23.39
C SER A 251 12.83 -17.69 -23.05
N TYR A 252 11.50 -17.78 -23.17
CA TYR A 252 10.71 -18.93 -22.72
C TYR A 252 10.01 -19.71 -23.83
N CYS A 253 10.14 -19.27 -25.12
CA CYS A 253 9.58 -20.01 -26.25
C CYS A 253 10.41 -21.25 -26.58
N TYR A 254 9.76 -22.21 -27.23
CA TYR A 254 10.45 -23.35 -27.82
C TYR A 254 11.28 -22.91 -29.05
N PRO A 255 12.41 -23.57 -29.33
CA PRO A 255 13.15 -23.35 -30.58
C PRO A 255 12.26 -23.60 -31.82
N ASN A 256 12.47 -22.83 -32.86
CA ASN A 256 11.70 -22.94 -34.13
C ASN A 256 10.20 -22.79 -33.96
N SER A 257 9.76 -21.96 -32.98
CA SER A 257 8.35 -21.66 -32.75
C SER A 257 7.96 -20.28 -33.28
N LEU A 258 6.65 -19.98 -33.22
CA LEU A 258 6.08 -18.74 -33.71
C LEU A 258 5.72 -17.82 -32.51
N ILE A 259 6.09 -16.55 -32.59
CA ILE A 259 5.60 -15.47 -31.71
C ILE A 259 4.57 -14.68 -32.48
N GLU A 260 3.39 -14.50 -31.90
CA GLU A 260 2.27 -13.85 -32.52
C GLU A 260 1.85 -12.60 -31.76
N VAL A 261 1.58 -11.53 -32.49
CA VAL A 261 1.07 -10.28 -31.94
C VAL A 261 -0.23 -9.93 -32.66
N TYR A 262 -1.32 -9.86 -31.92
CA TYR A 262 -2.64 -9.48 -32.40
C TYR A 262 -3.05 -8.14 -31.80
N GLY A 263 -3.75 -7.33 -32.59
CA GLY A 263 -4.35 -6.09 -32.11
C GLY A 263 -5.76 -5.95 -32.65
N MET A 264 -6.71 -5.70 -31.77
CA MET A 264 -8.11 -5.50 -32.14
C MET A 264 -8.71 -4.34 -31.35
N ILE A 265 -9.76 -3.74 -31.88
CA ILE A 265 -10.53 -2.70 -31.25
C ILE A 265 -11.73 -3.34 -30.55
N ASP A 266 -11.89 -3.04 -29.26
CA ASP A 266 -13.06 -3.40 -28.46
C ASP A 266 -13.69 -2.13 -27.86
N GLY A 267 -14.62 -1.52 -28.59
CA GLY A 267 -15.26 -0.26 -28.19
C GLY A 267 -14.27 0.90 -28.10
N ASP A 268 -14.16 1.48 -26.89
CA ASP A 268 -13.24 2.60 -26.58
C ASP A 268 -11.82 2.12 -26.18
N GLU A 269 -11.54 0.83 -26.29
CA GLU A 269 -10.27 0.22 -25.92
C GLU A 269 -9.62 -0.51 -27.08
N ALA A 270 -8.32 -0.69 -27.02
CA ALA A 270 -7.56 -1.56 -27.91
C ALA A 270 -7.02 -2.74 -27.10
N ASP A 271 -7.35 -3.95 -27.54
CA ASP A 271 -6.80 -5.19 -27.00
C ASP A 271 -5.59 -5.61 -27.83
N ILE A 272 -4.45 -5.75 -27.18
CA ILE A 272 -3.19 -6.20 -27.77
C ILE A 272 -2.81 -7.53 -27.11
N ILE A 273 -2.58 -8.55 -27.92
CA ILE A 273 -2.26 -9.91 -27.47
C ILE A 273 -0.87 -10.26 -27.98
N VAL A 274 0.02 -10.61 -27.08
CA VAL A 274 1.34 -11.20 -27.40
C VAL A 274 1.32 -12.65 -26.97
N ARG A 275 1.50 -13.58 -27.89
CA ARG A 275 1.42 -15.02 -27.66
C ARG A 275 2.69 -15.72 -28.13
N ASN A 276 3.21 -16.62 -27.31
CA ASN A 276 4.33 -17.47 -27.65
C ASN A 276 4.07 -18.92 -27.23
N GLN A 277 4.65 -19.85 -27.97
CA GLN A 277 4.65 -21.27 -27.63
C GLN A 277 5.79 -21.60 -26.70
N GLY A 278 5.49 -22.23 -25.55
CA GLY A 278 6.48 -22.59 -24.52
C GLY A 278 5.86 -23.45 -23.44
N LYS A 279 6.62 -23.80 -22.41
CA LYS A 279 6.15 -24.61 -21.30
C LYS A 279 4.97 -23.92 -20.59
N THR A 280 3.88 -24.68 -20.36
CA THR A 280 2.72 -24.18 -19.66
C THR A 280 3.07 -23.76 -18.25
N ILE A 281 2.68 -22.53 -17.85
CA ILE A 281 2.89 -21.95 -16.52
C ILE A 281 1.68 -22.32 -15.66
N PRO A 282 1.89 -22.92 -14.47
CA PRO A 282 0.82 -23.23 -13.53
C PRO A 282 0.05 -21.99 -13.08
N GLU A 283 -1.26 -22.10 -12.89
CA GLU A 283 -2.13 -20.98 -12.56
C GLU A 283 -1.69 -20.20 -11.30
N HIS A 284 -1.23 -20.92 -10.26
CA HIS A 284 -0.72 -20.29 -9.03
C HIS A 284 0.54 -19.44 -9.24
N GLN A 285 1.28 -19.65 -10.33
CA GLN A 285 2.48 -18.88 -10.70
C GLN A 285 2.13 -17.71 -11.61
N LEU A 286 1.05 -17.78 -12.40
CA LEU A 286 0.64 -16.72 -13.31
C LEU A 286 0.33 -15.40 -12.59
N ASN A 287 -0.30 -15.49 -11.42
CA ASN A 287 -0.63 -14.31 -10.62
C ASN A 287 0.60 -13.54 -10.13
N ASN A 288 1.72 -14.25 -9.98
CA ASN A 288 2.97 -13.68 -9.48
C ASN A 288 3.91 -13.19 -10.59
N LEU A 289 3.61 -13.45 -11.87
CA LEU A 289 4.49 -13.08 -12.99
C LEU A 289 4.80 -11.58 -13.08
N PHE A 290 3.89 -10.75 -12.60
CA PHE A 290 4.04 -9.29 -12.60
C PHE A 290 4.62 -8.75 -11.28
N GLU A 291 4.91 -9.63 -10.31
CA GLU A 291 5.59 -9.22 -9.08
C GLU A 291 7.08 -8.94 -9.38
N LYS A 292 7.60 -7.88 -8.76
CA LYS A 292 9.02 -7.49 -8.92
C LYS A 292 9.92 -8.63 -8.44
N PHE A 293 10.94 -8.98 -9.26
CA PHE A 293 11.92 -10.06 -9.01
C PHE A 293 11.36 -11.48 -9.01
N TYR A 294 10.09 -11.65 -9.34
CA TYR A 294 9.53 -12.99 -9.48
C TYR A 294 10.08 -13.67 -10.73
N ARG A 295 10.50 -14.92 -10.56
CA ARG A 295 11.01 -15.79 -11.65
C ARG A 295 10.50 -17.20 -11.42
N LEU A 296 10.17 -17.89 -12.50
CA LEU A 296 9.86 -19.32 -12.46
C LEU A 296 11.14 -20.08 -12.08
N ASP A 297 11.07 -21.00 -11.10
CA ASP A 297 12.24 -21.65 -10.44
C ASP A 297 13.25 -22.29 -11.39
N GLU A 298 12.82 -22.74 -12.57
CA GLU A 298 13.68 -23.37 -13.58
C GLU A 298 14.58 -22.36 -14.33
N ALA A 299 14.34 -21.06 -14.22
CA ALA A 299 15.05 -20.00 -14.95
C ALA A 299 16.23 -19.39 -14.17
N ARG A 300 16.66 -19.99 -13.04
CA ARG A 300 17.82 -19.51 -12.25
C ARG A 300 19.17 -19.69 -12.95
N SER A 301 19.25 -20.37 -14.12
CA SER A 301 20.48 -20.44 -14.88
C SER A 301 20.80 -19.07 -15.49
N SER A 302 22.06 -18.67 -15.36
CA SER A 302 22.59 -17.37 -15.80
C SER A 302 22.52 -17.11 -17.31
N GLU A 303 22.07 -18.07 -18.12
CA GLU A 303 22.04 -17.96 -19.58
C GLU A 303 20.78 -17.32 -20.16
N THR A 304 19.64 -17.33 -19.44
CA THR A 304 18.36 -16.83 -19.99
C THR A 304 17.73 -15.71 -19.17
N GLY A 305 18.33 -15.26 -18.08
CA GLY A 305 17.62 -14.55 -17.06
C GLY A 305 17.80 -13.03 -17.02
N GLY A 306 16.75 -12.30 -17.27
CA GLY A 306 16.56 -10.93 -16.75
C GLY A 306 16.41 -10.91 -15.22
N ALA A 307 16.52 -9.75 -14.58
CA ALA A 307 16.37 -9.56 -13.12
C ALA A 307 14.94 -9.85 -12.60
N GLY A 308 14.01 -10.33 -13.43
CA GLY A 308 12.61 -10.52 -13.04
C GLY A 308 11.82 -9.22 -12.91
N LEU A 309 12.24 -8.19 -13.62
CA LEU A 309 11.72 -6.83 -13.51
C LEU A 309 10.90 -6.39 -14.73
N GLY A 310 11.18 -7.00 -15.89
CA GLY A 310 10.59 -6.56 -17.15
C GLY A 310 9.06 -6.60 -17.17
N LEU A 311 8.45 -7.67 -16.66
CA LEU A 311 6.98 -7.78 -16.60
C LEU A 311 6.36 -6.83 -15.56
N ALA A 312 7.04 -6.60 -14.43
CA ALA A 312 6.60 -5.63 -13.43
C ALA A 312 6.63 -4.19 -13.98
N ILE A 313 7.70 -3.82 -14.70
CA ILE A 313 7.82 -2.53 -15.41
C ILE A 313 6.72 -2.41 -16.48
N ALA A 314 6.48 -3.47 -17.26
CA ALA A 314 5.43 -3.47 -18.27
C ALA A 314 4.06 -3.20 -17.65
N LYS A 315 3.72 -3.87 -16.55
CA LYS A 315 2.46 -3.66 -15.83
C LYS A 315 2.35 -2.21 -15.32
N GLU A 316 3.38 -1.68 -14.70
CA GLU A 316 3.38 -0.32 -14.16
C GLU A 316 3.20 0.76 -15.26
N ILE A 317 3.85 0.57 -16.42
CA ILE A 317 3.66 1.47 -17.56
C ILE A 317 2.23 1.40 -18.10
N ILE A 318 1.66 0.20 -18.23
CA ILE A 318 0.28 0.02 -18.69
C ILE A 318 -0.72 0.65 -17.72
N GLU A 319 -0.53 0.47 -16.40
CA GLU A 319 -1.38 1.09 -15.38
C GLU A 319 -1.28 2.63 -15.41
N LEU A 320 -0.10 3.21 -15.68
CA LEU A 320 0.07 4.66 -15.89
C LEU A 320 -0.67 5.18 -17.15
N HIS A 321 -0.95 4.29 -18.09
CA HIS A 321 -1.76 4.59 -19.28
C HIS A 321 -3.25 4.28 -19.07
N ASP A 322 -3.69 4.07 -17.82
CA ASP A 322 -5.06 3.70 -17.47
C ASP A 322 -5.51 2.35 -18.10
N GLY A 323 -4.55 1.51 -18.45
CA GLY A 323 -4.75 0.21 -19.07
C GLY A 323 -4.66 -0.96 -18.08
N THR A 324 -4.82 -2.17 -18.62
CA THR A 324 -4.65 -3.43 -17.86
C THR A 324 -3.79 -4.42 -18.63
N ILE A 325 -3.05 -5.27 -17.91
CA ILE A 325 -2.29 -6.39 -18.49
C ILE A 325 -2.61 -7.67 -17.72
N LYS A 326 -2.79 -8.77 -18.44
CA LYS A 326 -3.06 -10.11 -17.89
C LYS A 326 -2.19 -11.15 -18.58
N ALA A 327 -1.89 -12.23 -17.89
CA ALA A 327 -1.20 -13.39 -18.46
C ALA A 327 -2.08 -14.65 -18.31
N THR A 328 -2.11 -15.48 -19.34
CA THR A 328 -2.71 -16.82 -19.30
C THR A 328 -1.72 -17.81 -19.92
N SER A 329 -1.74 -19.07 -19.47
CA SER A 329 -0.90 -20.10 -20.03
C SER A 329 -1.65 -21.43 -20.08
N GLN A 330 -1.90 -21.94 -21.28
CA GLN A 330 -2.64 -23.18 -21.53
C GLN A 330 -2.15 -23.84 -22.82
N ASN A 331 -2.15 -25.17 -22.85
CA ASN A 331 -1.81 -25.94 -24.04
C ASN A 331 -0.45 -25.54 -24.66
N GLU A 332 0.57 -25.33 -23.83
CA GLU A 332 1.90 -24.89 -24.23
C GLU A 332 1.95 -23.48 -24.89
N TYR A 333 0.93 -22.67 -24.73
CA TYR A 333 0.94 -21.27 -25.12
C TYR A 333 0.86 -20.38 -23.90
N THR A 334 1.73 -19.37 -23.84
CA THR A 334 1.64 -18.25 -22.92
C THR A 334 1.16 -17.03 -23.67
N THR A 335 0.15 -16.38 -23.13
CA THR A 335 -0.53 -15.24 -23.76
C THR A 335 -0.58 -14.08 -22.79
N PHE A 336 -0.03 -12.95 -23.19
CA PHE A 336 -0.19 -11.67 -22.51
C PHE A 336 -1.24 -10.85 -23.23
N THR A 337 -2.26 -10.44 -22.52
CA THR A 337 -3.33 -9.57 -23.04
C THR A 337 -3.20 -8.21 -22.38
N ILE A 338 -3.02 -7.18 -23.20
CA ILE A 338 -2.94 -5.78 -22.81
C ILE A 338 -4.20 -5.09 -23.32
N ARG A 339 -4.80 -4.28 -22.47
CA ARG A 339 -5.93 -3.42 -22.81
C ARG A 339 -5.56 -1.98 -22.55
N LEU A 340 -5.65 -1.13 -23.57
CA LEU A 340 -5.33 0.29 -23.49
C LEU A 340 -6.52 1.12 -23.94
N PRO A 341 -6.81 2.24 -23.24
CA PRO A 341 -7.84 3.17 -23.70
C PRO A 341 -7.44 3.82 -25.01
N ARG A 342 -8.40 3.93 -25.92
CA ARG A 342 -8.28 4.71 -27.16
C ARG A 342 -8.79 6.12 -26.92
N LYS A 343 -8.29 7.09 -27.68
CA LYS A 343 -8.96 8.38 -27.76
C LYS A 343 -10.26 8.21 -28.52
N LYS A 344 -11.37 8.73 -27.96
CA LYS A 344 -12.60 8.89 -28.74
C LYS A 344 -12.31 9.82 -29.91
N GLU A 345 -12.63 9.40 -31.13
CA GLU A 345 -12.77 10.36 -32.24
C GLU A 345 -13.85 11.36 -31.82
N GLU A 346 -13.46 12.61 -31.61
CA GLU A 346 -14.44 13.70 -31.45
C GLU A 346 -15.24 13.77 -32.75
N GLN A 347 -16.52 13.38 -32.67
CA GLN A 347 -17.47 13.51 -33.78
C GLN A 347 -17.83 14.96 -34.06
#